data_7e203e78f1967c8853c5aaac4836e8fe
#
_entry.id   7e203e78f1967c8853c5aaac4836e8fe
#
_cell.length_a   1.000
_cell.length_b   1.000
_cell.length_c   1.000
_cell.angle_alpha   90.00
_cell.angle_beta   90.00
_cell.angle_gamma   90.00
#
_symmetry.space_group_name_H-M   'P 1'
#
loop_
_entity.id
_entity.type
_entity.pdbx_description
1 polymer ?
#
loop_
_entity_poly.entity_id
_entity_poly.type
_entity_poly.pdbx_seq_one_letter_code
_entity_poly.pdbx_strand_id
1 'polypeptide(L)'
;MFGMLSLPTYEAKAVKTRTSLPAQSSNPSTSSCIAYDVITKSITVSCTNPTRLTDVNNALHNSDILAKQSPDGIWFLRANLVISKGAVFHIDSTDTKWLKISSEQAASSSSSSINAASVIPYHIDVHGSLGIHSVKITSWNPTTNNYAITNGSREAVPAGTKGATFNGYIIHLGAPRPFIKVEHDATGTTNITNSEVAYLGYESGSTSNVGSGGLNYYGGNNSIISGNSIHDLYFGFYSSGVSDMVIQYNTVYNNANYGLDPHTGTHDMVIRYNVVHDNGAQGIICSLNCYNILIENNRLYHNEKAGIMFSRNMFNSVARNNIIYNEVDGIIISQSNNNKIYNNTISNPQYGINLIYSSSGNTIYSNIIKNSSKYGIYISQVAQGGNNNNTFYNNQLINSPSNIGSGLHSKPSSDFKNNLSPTNILR
;
A
#
# COMPACT_ATOMS: atom_id res chain seq x y z
N MET A 1 -46.04 -39.15 32.27
CA MET A 1 -46.44 -38.28 33.39
C MET A 1 -45.73 -36.94 33.19
N PHE A 2 -46.46 -35.95 32.71
CA PHE A 2 -45.96 -34.62 32.46
C PHE A 2 -46.29 -33.71 33.65
N GLY A 3 -45.34 -33.15 34.30
CA GLY A 3 -45.52 -32.14 35.35
C GLY A 3 -45.37 -30.74 34.76
N MET A 4 -46.45 -29.99 34.69
CA MET A 4 -46.44 -28.53 34.41
C MET A 4 -46.06 -27.78 35.68
N LEU A 5 -45.06 -26.91 35.57
CA LEU A 5 -44.72 -25.90 36.57
C LEU A 5 -45.27 -24.54 36.11
N SER A 6 -46.14 -24.01 36.97
CA SER A 6 -46.80 -22.72 36.82
C SER A 6 -45.88 -21.54 37.16
N LEU A 7 -45.91 -20.48 36.36
CA LEU A 7 -45.27 -19.19 36.60
C LEU A 7 -46.15 -18.29 37.50
N PRO A 8 -45.56 -17.51 38.40
CA PRO A 8 -46.32 -16.57 39.20
C PRO A 8 -46.60 -15.24 38.46
N THR A 9 -47.84 -14.80 38.58
CA THR A 9 -48.32 -13.49 38.13
C THR A 9 -47.91 -12.39 39.09
N TYR A 10 -47.29 -11.32 38.53
CA TYR A 10 -47.03 -10.09 39.28
C TYR A 10 -48.10 -9.04 38.98
N GLU A 11 -48.81 -8.58 40.04
CA GLU A 11 -49.75 -7.47 39.96
C GLU A 11 -49.01 -6.11 39.91
N ALA A 12 -49.45 -5.25 39.00
CA ALA A 12 -48.95 -3.89 38.86
C ALA A 12 -49.68 -2.95 39.81
N LYS A 13 -48.94 -2.31 40.73
CA LYS A 13 -49.45 -1.21 41.57
C LYS A 13 -49.36 0.10 40.80
N ALA A 14 -50.50 0.77 40.68
CA ALA A 14 -50.64 2.13 40.13
C ALA A 14 -49.94 3.17 41.01
N VAL A 15 -49.05 3.97 40.40
CA VAL A 15 -48.38 5.12 41.00
C VAL A 15 -49.06 6.40 40.49
N LYS A 16 -49.47 7.24 41.44
CA LYS A 16 -50.13 8.53 41.22
C LYS A 16 -49.28 9.50 40.42
N THR A 17 -49.81 10.07 39.36
CA THR A 17 -49.29 11.18 38.59
C THR A 17 -49.20 12.46 39.44
N ARG A 18 -47.97 12.98 39.58
CA ARG A 18 -47.73 14.38 39.96
C ARG A 18 -47.59 15.19 38.68
N THR A 19 -48.50 16.13 38.48
CA THR A 19 -48.38 17.18 37.46
C THR A 19 -47.19 18.08 37.78
N SER A 20 -46.16 18.03 36.96
CA SER A 20 -45.07 19.01 36.94
C SER A 20 -45.23 19.95 35.75
N LEU A 21 -44.98 21.21 35.99
CA LEU A 21 -44.94 22.33 35.05
C LEU A 21 -44.10 22.03 33.79
N PRO A 22 -44.40 22.64 32.63
CA PRO A 22 -43.67 22.41 31.42
C PRO A 22 -42.23 22.91 31.60
N ALA A 23 -41.30 22.00 31.50
CA ALA A 23 -39.89 22.33 31.35
C ALA A 23 -39.70 23.02 29.98
N GLN A 24 -39.09 24.18 29.99
CA GLN A 24 -38.58 24.80 28.75
C GLN A 24 -37.75 23.79 27.97
N SER A 25 -38.13 23.57 26.74
CA SER A 25 -37.34 22.80 25.80
C SER A 25 -36.03 23.57 25.52
N SER A 26 -34.97 23.20 26.25
CA SER A 26 -33.63 23.46 25.75
C SER A 26 -33.47 22.63 24.47
N ASN A 27 -33.41 23.29 23.34
CA ASN A 27 -32.96 22.65 22.12
C ASN A 27 -31.66 21.89 22.44
N PRO A 28 -31.55 20.60 22.11
CA PRO A 28 -30.25 19.94 22.17
C PRO A 28 -29.34 20.73 21.21
N SER A 29 -28.27 21.30 21.75
CA SER A 29 -27.19 21.79 20.92
C SER A 29 -26.75 20.63 20.04
N THR A 30 -27.04 20.70 18.75
CA THR A 30 -26.46 19.76 17.76
C THR A 30 -24.97 19.95 17.87
N SER A 31 -24.29 19.06 18.60
CA SER A 31 -22.83 19.01 18.57
C SER A 31 -22.45 18.83 17.11
N SER A 32 -21.73 19.79 16.56
CA SER A 32 -21.23 19.71 15.18
C SER A 32 -20.45 18.41 15.04
N CYS A 33 -20.79 17.57 14.05
CA CYS A 33 -20.04 16.36 13.76
C CYS A 33 -18.67 16.65 13.12
N ILE A 34 -18.32 17.94 12.95
CA ILE A 34 -17.02 18.43 12.49
C ILE A 34 -16.46 19.33 13.58
N ALA A 35 -15.26 19.02 14.05
CA ALA A 35 -14.57 19.78 15.11
C ALA A 35 -13.11 19.97 14.77
N TYR A 36 -12.51 21.03 15.29
CA TYR A 36 -11.06 21.27 15.20
C TYR A 36 -10.45 21.37 16.58
N ASP A 37 -9.42 20.59 16.80
CA ASP A 37 -8.57 20.65 17.99
C ASP A 37 -7.31 21.45 17.69
N VAL A 38 -7.15 22.59 18.37
CA VAL A 38 -6.01 23.50 18.19
C VAL A 38 -4.70 22.93 18.75
N ILE A 39 -4.77 22.00 19.71
CA ILE A 39 -3.58 21.40 20.35
C ILE A 39 -2.97 20.34 19.40
N THR A 40 -3.80 19.42 18.92
CA THR A 40 -3.38 18.37 18.00
C THR A 40 -3.36 18.83 16.54
N LYS A 41 -3.88 20.03 16.26
CA LYS A 41 -4.08 20.57 14.91
C LYS A 41 -4.85 19.58 14.01
N SER A 42 -5.90 18.99 14.56
CA SER A 42 -6.66 17.94 13.88
C SER A 42 -8.11 18.37 13.65
N ILE A 43 -8.56 18.25 12.41
CA ILE A 43 -9.97 18.30 12.04
C ILE A 43 -10.52 16.90 12.22
N THR A 44 -11.53 16.74 13.06
CA THR A 44 -12.23 15.46 13.26
C THR A 44 -13.60 15.52 12.59
N VAL A 45 -13.86 14.56 11.70
CA VAL A 45 -15.16 14.36 11.04
C VAL A 45 -15.78 13.09 11.61
N SER A 46 -16.94 13.22 12.26
CA SER A 46 -17.73 12.12 12.82
C SER A 46 -19.14 12.03 12.20
N CYS A 47 -19.39 12.72 11.10
CA CYS A 47 -20.66 12.72 10.38
C CYS A 47 -20.91 11.37 9.72
N THR A 48 -22.06 10.76 10.00
CA THR A 48 -22.49 9.50 9.35
C THR A 48 -23.05 9.72 7.94
N ASN A 49 -23.55 10.92 7.65
CA ASN A 49 -23.91 11.31 6.31
C ASN A 49 -22.65 11.72 5.52
N PRO A 50 -22.63 11.52 4.21
CA PRO A 50 -21.51 11.93 3.38
C PRO A 50 -21.18 13.42 3.52
N THR A 51 -19.93 13.70 3.88
CA THR A 51 -19.39 15.06 4.05
C THR A 51 -18.20 15.29 3.13
N ARG A 52 -17.90 16.56 2.83
CA ARG A 52 -16.85 17.01 1.93
C ARG A 52 -16.04 18.17 2.51
N LEU A 53 -15.00 18.61 1.80
CA LEU A 53 -14.17 19.75 2.23
C LEU A 53 -15.00 21.05 2.37
N THR A 54 -16.00 21.24 1.53
CA THR A 54 -16.94 22.37 1.65
C THR A 54 -17.68 22.36 2.99
N ASP A 55 -18.13 21.19 3.46
CA ASP A 55 -18.82 21.06 4.76
C ASP A 55 -17.86 21.36 5.92
N VAL A 56 -16.60 20.90 5.82
CA VAL A 56 -15.57 21.24 6.80
C VAL A 56 -15.31 22.74 6.84
N ASN A 57 -15.17 23.37 5.66
CA ASN A 57 -14.95 24.83 5.57
C ASN A 57 -16.14 25.62 6.15
N ASN A 58 -17.36 25.18 5.86
CA ASN A 58 -18.58 25.81 6.39
C ASN A 58 -18.76 25.62 7.89
N ALA A 59 -18.26 24.53 8.46
CA ALA A 59 -18.31 24.27 9.90
C ALA A 59 -17.25 25.06 10.68
N LEU A 60 -16.03 25.16 10.14
CA LEU A 60 -14.90 25.74 10.86
C LEU A 60 -14.74 27.24 10.62
N HIS A 61 -15.10 27.76 9.45
CA HIS A 61 -14.88 29.15 9.03
C HIS A 61 -13.46 29.64 9.30
N ASN A 62 -12.44 28.79 9.09
CA ASN A 62 -11.05 29.09 9.40
C ASN A 62 -10.14 28.78 8.21
N SER A 63 -9.78 29.82 7.47
CA SER A 63 -8.91 29.72 6.28
C SER A 63 -7.44 29.43 6.62
N ASP A 64 -7.01 29.58 7.88
CA ASP A 64 -5.66 29.22 8.30
C ASP A 64 -5.50 27.68 8.40
N ILE A 65 -6.61 26.98 8.55
CA ILE A 65 -6.65 25.52 8.69
C ILE A 65 -7.00 24.86 7.35
N LEU A 66 -8.10 25.32 6.72
CA LEU A 66 -8.56 24.84 5.42
C LEU A 66 -8.92 26.04 4.56
N ALA A 67 -8.09 26.34 3.58
CA ALA A 67 -8.28 27.46 2.69
C ALA A 67 -8.77 27.01 1.32
N LYS A 68 -9.83 27.63 0.84
CA LYS A 68 -10.24 27.55 -0.56
C LYS A 68 -9.37 28.51 -1.39
N GLN A 69 -8.76 28.02 -2.45
CA GLN A 69 -7.85 28.79 -3.31
C GLN A 69 -8.48 29.05 -4.67
N SER A 70 -7.94 30.01 -5.40
CA SER A 70 -8.27 30.23 -6.82
C SER A 70 -7.38 29.37 -7.72
N PRO A 71 -7.89 28.79 -8.81
CA PRO A 71 -9.31 28.73 -9.19
C PRO A 71 -10.14 27.80 -8.29
N ASP A 72 -11.46 27.89 -8.43
CA ASP A 72 -12.40 27.07 -7.65
C ASP A 72 -12.07 25.57 -7.66
N GLY A 73 -12.28 24.90 -6.52
CA GLY A 73 -12.01 23.49 -6.32
C GLY A 73 -10.57 23.19 -5.88
N ILE A 74 -9.74 24.20 -5.62
CA ILE A 74 -8.43 24.01 -5.01
C ILE A 74 -8.52 24.29 -3.53
N TRP A 75 -8.09 23.31 -2.73
CA TRP A 75 -8.05 23.39 -1.28
C TRP A 75 -6.62 23.30 -0.75
N PHE A 76 -6.31 24.05 0.29
CA PHE A 76 -5.06 23.97 1.01
C PHE A 76 -5.32 23.62 2.48
N LEU A 77 -4.88 22.44 2.89
CA LEU A 77 -5.08 21.87 4.22
C LEU A 77 -3.82 22.04 5.06
N ARG A 78 -3.95 22.68 6.23
CA ARG A 78 -2.91 22.85 7.25
C ARG A 78 -3.32 22.21 8.58
N ALA A 79 -3.87 21.02 8.52
CA ALA A 79 -4.27 20.25 9.69
C ALA A 79 -4.23 18.75 9.36
N ASN A 80 -4.22 17.91 10.38
CA ASN A 80 -4.60 16.52 10.21
C ASN A 80 -6.10 16.45 9.89
N LEU A 81 -6.49 15.51 9.04
CA LEU A 81 -7.90 15.20 8.77
C LEU A 81 -8.19 13.80 9.29
N VAL A 82 -8.93 13.72 10.39
CA VAL A 82 -9.30 12.45 11.04
C VAL A 82 -10.74 12.12 10.70
N ILE A 83 -10.95 11.02 9.99
CA ILE A 83 -12.27 10.49 9.64
C ILE A 83 -12.61 9.42 10.65
N SER A 84 -13.50 9.74 11.61
CA SER A 84 -13.85 8.88 12.73
C SER A 84 -14.59 7.61 12.30
N LYS A 85 -14.61 6.61 13.16
CA LYS A 85 -15.38 5.37 12.94
C LYS A 85 -16.85 5.67 12.61
N GLY A 86 -17.37 5.02 11.60
CA GLY A 86 -18.73 5.21 11.11
C GLY A 86 -18.96 6.50 10.31
N ALA A 87 -17.97 7.40 10.25
CA ALA A 87 -18.06 8.59 9.42
C ALA A 87 -17.86 8.27 7.93
N VAL A 88 -18.49 9.08 7.07
CA VAL A 88 -18.38 8.98 5.62
C VAL A 88 -17.86 10.30 5.06
N PHE A 89 -16.68 10.27 4.45
CA PHE A 89 -16.05 11.45 3.87
C PHE A 89 -15.71 11.27 2.39
N HIS A 90 -15.92 12.32 1.61
CA HIS A 90 -15.60 12.33 0.20
C HIS A 90 -14.66 13.47 -0.15
N ILE A 91 -13.65 13.18 -0.93
CA ILE A 91 -12.81 14.14 -1.63
C ILE A 91 -13.04 13.86 -3.11
N ASP A 92 -14.00 14.55 -3.71
CA ASP A 92 -14.43 14.26 -5.06
C ASP A 92 -14.64 15.54 -5.89
N SER A 93 -14.80 15.36 -7.20
CA SER A 93 -14.93 16.45 -8.15
C SER A 93 -16.20 17.33 -7.99
N THR A 94 -17.07 17.00 -7.03
CA THR A 94 -18.23 17.84 -6.69
C THR A 94 -17.79 19.20 -6.15
N ASP A 95 -16.76 19.21 -5.30
CA ASP A 95 -16.24 20.44 -4.68
C ASP A 95 -14.70 20.56 -4.73
N THR A 96 -14.02 19.51 -5.15
CA THR A 96 -12.57 19.42 -5.10
C THR A 96 -11.99 19.03 -6.45
N LYS A 97 -11.07 19.82 -6.99
CA LYS A 97 -10.21 19.47 -8.12
C LYS A 97 -8.82 19.08 -7.65
N TRP A 98 -8.34 19.79 -6.61
CA TRP A 98 -7.01 19.57 -6.06
C TRP A 98 -6.98 19.85 -4.57
N LEU A 99 -6.61 18.84 -3.78
CA LEU A 99 -6.28 18.99 -2.37
C LEU A 99 -4.75 19.04 -2.21
N LYS A 100 -4.26 20.20 -1.79
CA LYS A 100 -2.88 20.42 -1.37
C LYS A 100 -2.80 20.23 0.14
N ILE A 101 -1.95 19.33 0.61
CA ILE A 101 -1.72 19.13 2.05
C ILE A 101 -0.38 19.75 2.40
N SER A 102 -0.35 20.65 3.36
CA SER A 102 0.88 21.35 3.76
C SER A 102 1.93 20.38 4.28
N SER A 103 3.16 20.54 3.82
CA SER A 103 4.33 19.87 4.39
C SER A 103 4.92 20.60 5.61
N GLU A 104 4.34 21.72 6.02
CA GLU A 104 4.68 22.34 7.30
C GLU A 104 4.34 21.38 8.43
N GLN A 105 5.20 21.42 9.44
CA GLN A 105 5.06 20.49 10.56
C GLN A 105 4.02 21.01 11.55
N ALA A 106 3.22 20.11 12.11
CA ALA A 106 2.51 20.43 13.32
C ALA A 106 3.55 20.71 14.42
N ALA A 107 3.63 21.94 14.92
CA ALA A 107 4.56 22.26 16.00
C ALA A 107 4.27 21.37 17.20
N SER A 108 5.16 20.44 17.53
CA SER A 108 5.07 19.68 18.77
C SER A 108 5.32 20.64 19.92
N SER A 109 4.38 20.71 20.86
CA SER A 109 4.53 21.44 22.11
C SER A 109 5.79 20.94 22.85
N SER A 110 6.73 21.85 23.09
CA SER A 110 7.76 21.81 24.12
C SER A 110 8.63 20.54 24.24
N SER A 111 9.66 20.42 23.43
CA SER A 111 10.95 19.89 23.91
C SER A 111 12.10 20.56 23.17
N SER A 112 13.07 21.03 23.92
CA SER A 112 14.26 21.75 23.44
C SER A 112 15.32 20.86 22.75
N SER A 113 14.94 19.65 22.36
CA SER A 113 15.75 18.73 21.55
C SER A 113 14.87 18.13 20.45
N ILE A 114 14.83 18.82 19.33
CA ILE A 114 14.15 18.30 18.12
C ILE A 114 15.06 17.23 17.52
N ASN A 115 14.87 15.98 17.92
CA ASN A 115 15.28 14.86 17.08
C ASN A 115 14.33 14.84 15.87
N ALA A 116 14.86 14.96 14.67
CA ALA A 116 14.08 14.95 13.42
C ALA A 116 13.12 13.74 13.28
N ALA A 117 13.30 12.71 14.09
CA ALA A 117 12.45 11.52 14.18
C ALA A 117 11.09 11.72 14.89
N SER A 118 10.83 12.88 15.52
CA SER A 118 9.63 13.11 16.34
C SER A 118 8.58 14.00 15.69
N VAL A 119 8.82 14.50 14.49
CA VAL A 119 7.88 15.43 13.84
C VAL A 119 7.05 14.67 12.82
N ILE A 120 5.75 14.56 13.11
CA ILE A 120 4.78 13.95 12.19
C ILE A 120 4.17 15.08 11.34
N PRO A 121 4.27 15.03 9.99
CA PRO A 121 3.63 16.01 9.12
C PRO A 121 2.11 15.87 9.15
N TYR A 122 1.40 16.86 8.62
CA TYR A 122 -0.04 16.73 8.44
C TYR A 122 -0.38 15.50 7.60
N HIS A 123 -1.48 14.84 7.93
CA HIS A 123 -1.88 13.59 7.28
C HIS A 123 -3.40 13.40 7.32
N ILE A 124 -3.87 12.42 6.57
CA ILE A 124 -5.25 11.97 6.61
C ILE A 124 -5.30 10.61 7.30
N ASP A 125 -5.98 10.54 8.46
CA ASP A 125 -6.23 9.30 9.20
C ASP A 125 -7.66 8.83 9.00
N VAL A 126 -7.82 7.59 8.55
CA VAL A 126 -9.12 7.04 8.20
C VAL A 126 -9.49 5.90 9.14
N HIS A 127 -10.44 6.14 10.02
CA HIS A 127 -11.12 5.15 10.85
C HIS A 127 -12.54 4.85 10.36
N GLY A 128 -13.09 5.69 9.49
CA GLY A 128 -14.39 5.55 8.85
C GLY A 128 -14.31 5.07 7.40
N SER A 129 -15.08 5.70 6.54
CA SER A 129 -15.05 5.50 5.09
C SER A 129 -14.52 6.75 4.39
N LEU A 130 -13.63 6.56 3.40
CA LEU A 130 -13.12 7.64 2.55
C LEU A 130 -13.31 7.30 1.08
N GLY A 131 -13.99 8.17 0.36
CA GLY A 131 -14.07 8.14 -1.10
C GLY A 131 -13.21 9.23 -1.73
N ILE A 132 -12.22 8.87 -2.55
CA ILE A 132 -11.42 9.81 -3.35
C ILE A 132 -11.74 9.53 -4.82
N HIS A 133 -12.30 10.55 -5.51
CA HIS A 133 -12.74 10.34 -6.89
C HIS A 133 -12.51 11.56 -7.78
N SER A 134 -11.79 11.33 -8.89
CA SER A 134 -11.57 12.33 -9.95
C SER A 134 -10.97 13.65 -9.44
N VAL A 135 -9.95 13.54 -8.59
CA VAL A 135 -9.25 14.67 -7.96
C VAL A 135 -7.73 14.47 -8.00
N LYS A 136 -7.02 15.56 -7.73
CA LYS A 136 -5.60 15.55 -7.46
C LYS A 136 -5.36 15.75 -5.97
N ILE A 137 -4.49 14.90 -5.36
CA ILE A 137 -4.03 15.05 -3.96
C ILE A 137 -2.52 15.08 -3.95
N THR A 138 -1.93 16.11 -3.32
CA THR A 138 -0.47 16.24 -3.24
C THR A 138 -0.03 16.85 -1.92
N SER A 139 1.22 16.61 -1.54
CA SER A 139 1.88 17.50 -0.60
C SER A 139 2.14 18.87 -1.25
N TRP A 140 2.29 19.88 -0.41
CA TRP A 140 2.60 21.24 -0.83
C TRP A 140 3.52 21.94 0.16
N ASN A 141 4.62 22.48 -0.31
CA ASN A 141 5.50 23.30 0.49
C ASN A 141 5.12 24.79 0.28
N PRO A 142 4.52 25.46 1.26
CA PRO A 142 4.07 26.82 1.11
C PRO A 142 5.24 27.83 1.02
N THR A 143 6.40 27.49 1.59
CA THR A 143 7.58 28.37 1.54
C THR A 143 8.15 28.46 0.11
N THR A 144 8.22 27.33 -0.59
CA THR A 144 8.72 27.29 -1.97
C THR A 144 7.59 27.44 -3.00
N ASN A 145 6.36 27.43 -2.53
CA ASN A 145 5.15 27.43 -3.35
C ASN A 145 5.18 26.34 -4.44
N ASN A 146 5.59 25.12 -4.05
CA ASN A 146 5.74 23.97 -4.95
C ASN A 146 5.45 22.66 -4.20
N TYR A 147 5.47 21.55 -4.92
CA TYR A 147 5.39 20.21 -4.31
C TYR A 147 6.50 20.03 -3.27
N ALA A 148 6.17 19.38 -2.16
CA ALA A 148 7.20 18.99 -1.21
C ALA A 148 7.96 17.77 -1.75
N ILE A 149 9.27 17.86 -1.78
CA ILE A 149 10.16 16.77 -2.18
C ILE A 149 10.77 16.11 -0.95
N THR A 150 11.15 14.85 -1.06
CA THR A 150 11.91 14.12 -0.05
C THR A 150 13.16 13.52 -0.67
N ASN A 151 14.23 13.45 0.11
CA ASN A 151 15.51 12.86 -0.30
C ASN A 151 15.87 11.63 0.56
N GLY A 152 14.90 11.08 1.30
CA GLY A 152 15.09 9.89 2.11
C GLY A 152 15.35 8.65 1.25
N SER A 153 16.26 7.78 1.71
CA SER A 153 16.63 6.57 1.00
C SER A 153 17.03 5.44 1.95
N ARG A 154 17.07 4.22 1.43
CA ARG A 154 17.64 3.05 2.09
C ARG A 154 18.80 2.53 1.26
N GLU A 155 19.98 2.49 1.82
CA GLU A 155 21.18 1.95 1.20
C GLU A 155 21.54 0.60 1.80
N ALA A 156 21.64 -0.44 0.97
CA ALA A 156 22.09 -1.75 1.41
C ALA A 156 23.57 -1.71 1.79
N VAL A 157 23.92 -2.23 2.96
CA VAL A 157 25.32 -2.33 3.38
C VAL A 157 25.85 -3.73 3.19
N PRO A 158 27.14 -3.87 2.82
CA PRO A 158 27.81 -5.15 2.77
C PRO A 158 27.74 -5.87 4.11
N ALA A 159 27.60 -7.20 4.08
CA ALA A 159 27.60 -8.04 5.27
C ALA A 159 28.87 -7.80 6.11
N GLY A 160 28.71 -7.52 7.39
CA GLY A 160 29.83 -7.27 8.31
C GLY A 160 30.14 -5.79 8.57
N THR A 161 29.45 -4.85 7.96
CA THR A 161 29.62 -3.42 8.26
C THR A 161 29.14 -3.09 9.67
N LYS A 162 30.03 -2.56 10.51
CA LYS A 162 29.68 -2.10 11.87
C LYS A 162 29.06 -0.70 11.77
N GLY A 163 27.83 -0.55 12.19
CA GLY A 163 27.10 0.72 12.20
C GLY A 163 25.63 0.53 12.56
N ALA A 164 24.91 1.61 12.73
CA ALA A 164 23.47 1.58 12.99
C ALA A 164 22.72 1.12 11.73
N THR A 165 22.67 -0.19 11.52
CA THR A 165 21.96 -0.79 10.40
C THR A 165 20.65 -1.39 10.89
N PHE A 166 19.57 -1.00 10.27
CA PHE A 166 18.28 -1.65 10.42
C PHE A 166 18.15 -2.73 9.34
N ASN A 167 18.18 -4.01 9.73
CA ASN A 167 18.09 -5.15 8.80
C ASN A 167 19.10 -5.11 7.61
N GLY A 168 20.31 -4.59 7.82
CA GLY A 168 21.34 -4.53 6.78
C GLY A 168 21.26 -3.31 5.86
N TYR A 169 20.55 -2.25 6.28
CA TYR A 169 20.46 -0.99 5.53
C TYR A 169 20.94 0.19 6.35
N ILE A 170 21.62 1.13 5.71
CA ILE A 170 21.76 2.50 6.18
C ILE A 170 20.48 3.24 5.76
N ILE A 171 19.84 3.89 6.72
CA ILE A 171 18.63 4.66 6.48
C ILE A 171 18.96 6.12 6.50
N HIS A 172 18.67 6.80 5.39
CA HIS A 172 18.73 8.25 5.27
C HIS A 172 17.30 8.78 5.41
N LEU A 173 17.04 9.50 6.50
CA LEU A 173 15.72 10.07 6.76
C LEU A 173 15.35 11.07 5.68
N GLY A 174 14.14 10.97 5.16
CA GLY A 174 13.60 11.94 4.21
C GLY A 174 12.97 13.14 4.90
N ALA A 175 12.93 14.27 4.21
CA ALA A 175 12.12 15.40 4.66
C ALA A 175 10.67 14.98 4.81
N PRO A 176 10.04 15.23 5.98
CA PRO A 176 8.66 14.78 6.23
C PRO A 176 7.68 15.35 5.20
N ARG A 177 6.83 14.48 4.67
CA ARG A 177 5.76 14.83 3.73
C ARG A 177 4.43 14.25 4.21
N PRO A 178 3.30 14.90 3.92
CA PRO A 178 1.96 14.36 4.17
C PRO A 178 1.79 12.93 3.67
N PHE A 179 0.85 12.19 4.27
CA PHE A 179 0.49 10.84 3.86
C PHE A 179 -1.00 10.55 4.14
N ILE A 180 -1.51 9.48 3.59
CA ILE A 180 -2.85 8.94 3.86
C ILE A 180 -2.67 7.61 4.57
N LYS A 181 -3.32 7.44 5.71
CA LYS A 181 -3.28 6.21 6.51
C LYS A 181 -4.68 5.72 6.82
N VAL A 182 -4.97 4.50 6.39
CA VAL A 182 -6.20 3.79 6.75
C VAL A 182 -5.90 2.92 7.95
N GLU A 183 -6.52 3.20 9.06
CA GLU A 183 -6.21 2.59 10.35
C GLU A 183 -6.75 1.16 10.47
N HIS A 184 -6.16 0.37 11.38
CA HIS A 184 -6.57 -1.02 11.63
C HIS A 184 -8.04 -1.16 12.00
N ASP A 185 -8.58 -0.15 12.61
CA ASP A 185 -9.93 -0.10 13.14
C ASP A 185 -10.92 0.59 12.20
N ALA A 186 -10.52 0.82 10.95
CA ALA A 186 -11.38 1.41 9.94
C ALA A 186 -12.65 0.58 9.75
N THR A 187 -13.80 1.24 9.86
CA THR A 187 -15.12 0.61 9.80
C THR A 187 -15.72 0.56 8.40
N GLY A 188 -15.05 1.17 7.42
CA GLY A 188 -15.50 1.19 6.03
C GLY A 188 -14.35 1.09 5.04
N THR A 189 -14.66 1.23 3.77
CA THR A 189 -13.68 1.19 2.68
C THR A 189 -13.02 2.55 2.48
N THR A 190 -11.77 2.53 1.98
CA THR A 190 -11.11 3.70 1.42
C THR A 190 -10.87 3.46 -0.06
N ASN A 191 -11.74 4.03 -0.88
CA ASN A 191 -11.68 3.86 -2.33
C ASN A 191 -11.01 5.07 -2.99
N ILE A 192 -10.07 4.81 -3.90
CA ILE A 192 -9.39 5.85 -4.68
C ILE A 192 -9.59 5.53 -6.16
N THR A 193 -10.28 6.40 -6.88
CA THR A 193 -10.62 6.14 -8.28
C THR A 193 -10.41 7.37 -9.17
N ASN A 194 -9.88 7.14 -10.37
CA ASN A 194 -9.69 8.15 -11.41
C ASN A 194 -8.98 9.43 -10.92
N SER A 195 -8.02 9.29 -10.02
CA SER A 195 -7.39 10.40 -9.31
C SER A 195 -5.88 10.43 -9.52
N GLU A 196 -5.27 11.58 -9.30
CA GLU A 196 -3.82 11.73 -9.19
C GLU A 196 -3.45 11.84 -7.71
N VAL A 197 -2.59 10.95 -7.23
CA VAL A 197 -2.03 10.97 -5.87
C VAL A 197 -0.53 11.05 -5.99
N ALA A 198 0.07 12.16 -5.56
CA ALA A 198 1.49 12.40 -5.81
C ALA A 198 2.18 13.16 -4.68
N TYR A 199 3.51 13.01 -4.60
CA TYR A 199 4.39 13.70 -3.66
C TYR A 199 4.06 13.45 -2.19
N LEU A 200 3.52 12.28 -1.85
CA LEU A 200 3.19 11.91 -0.48
C LEU A 200 4.21 10.94 0.11
N GLY A 201 4.31 10.95 1.45
CA GLY A 201 5.12 10.01 2.22
C GLY A 201 6.62 10.27 2.18
N TYR A 202 7.32 9.67 3.14
CA TYR A 202 8.76 9.83 3.34
C TYR A 202 9.36 8.65 4.11
N GLU A 203 10.68 8.47 4.05
CA GLU A 203 11.41 7.51 4.89
C GLU A 203 11.52 8.05 6.32
N SER A 204 10.82 7.44 7.25
CA SER A 204 10.79 7.86 8.66
C SER A 204 11.81 7.13 9.55
N GLY A 205 12.50 6.12 9.03
CA GLY A 205 13.47 5.33 9.79
C GLY A 205 12.88 4.44 10.89
N SER A 206 11.57 4.42 11.04
CA SER A 206 10.87 3.67 12.09
C SER A 206 10.14 2.45 11.54
N THR A 207 10.34 1.30 12.20
CA THR A 207 9.52 0.10 11.95
C THR A 207 8.10 0.22 12.49
N SER A 208 7.91 1.03 13.53
CA SER A 208 6.60 1.25 14.15
C SER A 208 5.77 2.31 13.44
N ASN A 209 6.40 3.17 12.63
CA ASN A 209 5.75 4.24 11.88
C ASN A 209 5.81 4.01 10.36
N VAL A 210 5.60 2.78 9.91
CA VAL A 210 5.53 2.47 8.47
C VAL A 210 4.39 3.23 7.79
N GLY A 211 3.45 3.81 8.57
CA GLY A 211 2.35 4.62 8.10
C GLY A 211 2.71 5.92 7.35
N SER A 212 3.99 6.29 7.29
CA SER A 212 4.44 7.52 6.60
C SER A 212 4.79 7.33 5.12
N GLY A 213 4.62 6.14 4.57
CA GLY A 213 5.11 5.79 3.22
C GLY A 213 4.38 6.43 2.04
N GLY A 214 3.20 7.00 2.23
CA GLY A 214 2.40 7.62 1.16
C GLY A 214 0.93 7.21 1.23
N LEU A 215 0.57 6.10 0.58
CA LEU A 215 -0.74 5.45 0.72
C LEU A 215 -0.58 4.19 1.57
N ASN A 216 -1.14 4.18 2.76
CA ASN A 216 -0.91 3.11 3.73
C ASN A 216 -2.24 2.55 4.25
N TYR A 217 -2.42 1.24 4.08
CA TYR A 217 -3.63 0.53 4.47
C TYR A 217 -3.32 -0.49 5.55
N TYR A 218 -3.82 -0.25 6.75
CA TYR A 218 -3.82 -1.21 7.86
C TYR A 218 -5.22 -1.78 8.12
N GLY A 219 -6.23 -1.19 7.49
CA GLY A 219 -7.63 -1.57 7.50
C GLY A 219 -8.27 -1.20 6.17
N GLY A 220 -9.61 -1.07 6.14
CA GLY A 220 -10.35 -0.76 4.92
C GLY A 220 -10.40 -1.95 3.96
N ASN A 221 -10.63 -3.15 4.45
CA ASN A 221 -10.86 -4.34 3.64
C ASN A 221 -11.92 -4.07 2.56
N ASN A 222 -11.85 -4.79 1.44
CA ASN A 222 -12.71 -4.60 0.27
C ASN A 222 -12.51 -3.24 -0.45
N SER A 223 -11.47 -2.48 -0.16
CA SER A 223 -11.20 -1.20 -0.84
C SER A 223 -10.76 -1.40 -2.28
N ILE A 224 -11.07 -0.42 -3.13
CA ILE A 224 -10.75 -0.40 -4.56
C ILE A 224 -9.84 0.80 -4.86
N ILE A 225 -8.70 0.52 -5.49
CA ILE A 225 -7.78 1.52 -6.04
C ILE A 225 -7.76 1.32 -7.55
N SER A 226 -8.41 2.22 -8.31
CA SER A 226 -8.66 1.98 -9.74
C SER A 226 -8.55 3.24 -10.60
N GLY A 227 -7.83 3.14 -11.71
CA GLY A 227 -7.76 4.20 -12.72
C GLY A 227 -6.95 5.43 -12.30
N ASN A 228 -6.02 5.28 -11.36
CA ASN A 228 -5.28 6.39 -10.79
C ASN A 228 -3.89 6.56 -11.41
N SER A 229 -3.36 7.79 -11.31
CA SER A 229 -1.93 8.09 -11.44
C SER A 229 -1.34 8.24 -10.03
N ILE A 230 -0.44 7.33 -9.65
CA ILE A 230 0.18 7.27 -8.31
C ILE A 230 1.69 7.41 -8.48
N HIS A 231 2.28 8.55 -8.09
CA HIS A 231 3.67 8.81 -8.42
C HIS A 231 4.37 9.76 -7.44
N ASP A 232 5.68 9.70 -7.44
CA ASP A 232 6.53 10.52 -6.57
C ASP A 232 6.22 10.37 -5.07
N LEU A 233 5.65 9.22 -4.67
CA LEU A 233 5.48 8.84 -3.28
C LEU A 233 6.77 8.19 -2.75
N TYR A 234 6.84 7.94 -1.44
CA TYR A 234 7.90 7.07 -0.92
C TYR A 234 7.60 5.60 -1.24
N PHE A 235 6.42 5.08 -0.89
CA PHE A 235 5.81 3.86 -1.46
C PHE A 235 4.57 4.26 -2.27
N GLY A 236 4.42 3.75 -3.47
CA GLY A 236 3.21 4.00 -4.26
C GLY A 236 1.96 3.47 -3.54
N PHE A 237 2.08 2.29 -2.93
CA PHE A 237 1.06 1.67 -2.08
C PHE A 237 1.74 0.76 -1.06
N TYR A 238 1.23 0.76 0.17
CA TYR A 238 1.61 -0.17 1.23
C TYR A 238 0.37 -0.71 1.93
N SER A 239 0.37 -1.99 2.29
CA SER A 239 -0.67 -2.56 3.13
C SER A 239 -0.11 -3.54 4.16
N SER A 240 -0.82 -3.72 5.26
CA SER A 240 -0.48 -4.68 6.31
C SER A 240 -1.75 -5.28 6.90
N GLY A 241 -1.93 -6.60 6.76
CA GLY A 241 -3.04 -7.34 7.34
C GLY A 241 -4.41 -7.06 6.74
N VAL A 242 -4.49 -6.47 5.55
CA VAL A 242 -5.77 -6.19 4.87
C VAL A 242 -6.15 -7.30 3.90
N SER A 243 -7.44 -7.41 3.60
CA SER A 243 -7.97 -8.42 2.68
C SER A 243 -8.93 -7.85 1.63
N ASP A 244 -9.18 -8.66 0.60
CA ASP A 244 -10.23 -8.47 -0.39
C ASP A 244 -10.11 -7.16 -1.20
N MET A 245 -8.91 -6.60 -1.29
CA MET A 245 -8.69 -5.36 -2.05
C MET A 245 -8.48 -5.64 -3.53
N VAL A 246 -8.89 -4.66 -4.35
CA VAL A 246 -8.64 -4.67 -5.79
C VAL A 246 -7.83 -3.42 -6.19
N ILE A 247 -6.64 -3.65 -6.77
CA ILE A 247 -5.76 -2.60 -7.30
C ILE A 247 -5.67 -2.80 -8.81
N GLN A 248 -6.32 -1.92 -9.59
CA GLN A 248 -6.44 -2.14 -11.03
C GLN A 248 -6.41 -0.86 -11.87
N TYR A 249 -5.95 -0.97 -13.11
CA TYR A 249 -5.95 0.13 -14.09
C TYR A 249 -5.20 1.38 -13.65
N ASN A 250 -4.24 1.25 -12.70
CA ASN A 250 -3.45 2.38 -12.24
C ASN A 250 -2.13 2.48 -13.02
N THR A 251 -1.61 3.70 -13.14
CA THR A 251 -0.21 3.95 -13.49
C THR A 251 0.55 4.32 -12.22
N VAL A 252 1.56 3.52 -11.84
CA VAL A 252 2.32 3.65 -10.59
C VAL A 252 3.78 3.84 -10.93
N TYR A 253 4.35 5.02 -10.68
CA TYR A 253 5.69 5.34 -11.18
C TYR A 253 6.45 6.38 -10.35
N ASN A 254 7.76 6.44 -10.54
CA ASN A 254 8.67 7.39 -9.87
C ASN A 254 8.55 7.38 -8.34
N ASN A 255 8.10 6.29 -7.76
CA ASN A 255 8.09 6.20 -6.29
C ASN A 255 9.50 5.90 -5.80
N ALA A 256 9.88 6.53 -4.69
CA ALA A 256 11.27 6.47 -4.20
C ALA A 256 11.70 5.06 -3.79
N ASN A 257 10.75 4.18 -3.49
CA ASN A 257 10.99 2.78 -3.17
C ASN A 257 10.07 1.88 -4.00
N TYR A 258 9.19 1.08 -3.39
CA TYR A 258 8.32 0.14 -4.11
C TYR A 258 7.17 0.84 -4.84
N GLY A 259 6.77 0.28 -5.99
CA GLY A 259 5.52 0.67 -6.63
C GLY A 259 4.32 0.24 -5.80
N LEU A 260 4.08 -1.08 -5.70
CA LEU A 260 3.01 -1.68 -4.90
C LEU A 260 3.60 -2.68 -3.90
N ASP A 261 3.32 -2.50 -2.61
CA ASP A 261 3.86 -3.33 -1.52
C ASP A 261 2.74 -3.87 -0.59
N PRO A 262 1.95 -4.87 -1.00
CA PRO A 262 1.23 -5.71 -0.06
C PRO A 262 2.19 -6.37 0.92
N HIS A 263 1.94 -6.24 2.22
CA HIS A 263 2.88 -6.65 3.26
C HIS A 263 2.17 -7.31 4.45
N THR A 264 2.91 -7.96 5.30
CA THR A 264 2.53 -8.51 6.61
C THR A 264 1.11 -9.08 6.67
N GLY A 265 0.92 -10.30 6.15
CA GLY A 265 -0.36 -10.99 6.26
C GLY A 265 -1.49 -10.44 5.39
N THR A 266 -1.21 -9.53 4.46
CA THR A 266 -2.19 -9.11 3.44
C THR A 266 -2.59 -10.30 2.58
N HIS A 267 -3.89 -10.46 2.30
CA HIS A 267 -4.39 -11.65 1.62
C HIS A 267 -5.64 -11.38 0.76
N ASP A 268 -5.99 -12.35 -0.08
CA ASP A 268 -7.18 -12.31 -0.97
C ASP A 268 -7.24 -11.01 -1.80
N MET A 269 -6.08 -10.55 -2.29
CA MET A 269 -5.96 -9.30 -3.04
C MET A 269 -5.78 -9.58 -4.54
N VAL A 270 -6.37 -8.72 -5.37
CA VAL A 270 -6.20 -8.74 -6.83
C VAL A 270 -5.46 -7.49 -7.30
N ILE A 271 -4.32 -7.69 -7.98
CA ILE A 271 -3.51 -6.63 -8.59
C ILE A 271 -3.48 -6.88 -10.09
N ARG A 272 -4.22 -6.07 -10.86
CA ARG A 272 -4.39 -6.35 -12.29
C ARG A 272 -4.47 -5.12 -13.18
N TYR A 273 -4.05 -5.27 -14.43
CA TYR A 273 -4.14 -4.23 -15.46
C TYR A 273 -3.47 -2.91 -15.07
N ASN A 274 -2.46 -2.95 -14.19
CA ASN A 274 -1.69 -1.78 -13.83
C ASN A 274 -0.46 -1.64 -14.74
N VAL A 275 -0.02 -0.40 -14.93
CA VAL A 275 1.28 -0.06 -15.50
C VAL A 275 2.17 0.41 -14.36
N VAL A 276 3.25 -0.32 -14.07
CA VAL A 276 4.12 -0.08 -12.91
C VAL A 276 5.56 0.09 -13.39
N HIS A 277 6.12 1.30 -13.27
CA HIS A 277 7.41 1.58 -13.88
C HIS A 277 8.21 2.67 -13.17
N ASP A 278 9.52 2.67 -13.42
CA ASP A 278 10.46 3.69 -12.94
C ASP A 278 10.40 3.89 -11.41
N ASN A 279 10.15 2.80 -10.65
CA ASN A 279 10.18 2.86 -9.18
C ASN A 279 11.56 2.49 -8.65
N GLY A 280 11.97 3.08 -7.52
CA GLY A 280 13.31 2.96 -6.94
C GLY A 280 13.65 1.58 -6.34
N ALA A 281 12.74 0.61 -6.42
CA ALA A 281 12.99 -0.78 -6.03
C ALA A 281 12.14 -1.73 -6.89
N GLN A 282 11.39 -2.65 -6.28
CA GLN A 282 10.50 -3.55 -7.03
C GLN A 282 9.23 -2.84 -7.50
N GLY A 283 8.76 -3.19 -8.70
CA GLY A 283 7.47 -2.70 -9.20
C GLY A 283 6.32 -3.19 -8.32
N ILE A 284 6.19 -4.51 -8.15
CA ILE A 284 5.23 -5.14 -7.23
C ILE A 284 6.01 -6.09 -6.32
N ILE A 285 5.91 -5.90 -5.01
CA ILE A 285 6.44 -6.83 -4.02
C ILE A 285 5.33 -7.24 -3.07
N CYS A 286 5.20 -8.54 -2.81
CA CYS A 286 4.34 -9.03 -1.75
C CYS A 286 5.21 -9.72 -0.71
N SER A 287 5.13 -9.31 0.54
CA SER A 287 6.13 -9.67 1.53
C SER A 287 5.54 -9.97 2.91
N LEU A 288 6.18 -10.90 3.62
CA LEU A 288 5.93 -11.25 5.00
C LEU A 288 4.54 -11.86 5.26
N ASN A 289 4.41 -13.16 4.96
CA ASN A 289 3.20 -13.97 5.17
C ASN A 289 1.97 -13.55 4.35
N CYS A 290 2.15 -12.93 3.19
CA CYS A 290 1.04 -12.68 2.28
C CYS A 290 0.59 -13.97 1.60
N TYR A 291 -0.73 -14.10 1.32
CA TYR A 291 -1.27 -15.29 0.66
C TYR A 291 -2.52 -15.01 -0.16
N ASN A 292 -2.85 -15.91 -1.08
CA ASN A 292 -3.98 -15.77 -2.00
C ASN A 292 -3.95 -14.45 -2.80
N ILE A 293 -2.77 -14.00 -3.19
CA ILE A 293 -2.62 -12.78 -4.00
C ILE A 293 -2.62 -13.16 -5.48
N LEU A 294 -3.44 -12.48 -6.28
CA LEU A 294 -3.48 -12.61 -7.72
C LEU A 294 -2.85 -11.39 -8.39
N ILE A 295 -1.71 -11.56 -9.06
CA ILE A 295 -1.02 -10.55 -9.85
C ILE A 295 -1.17 -10.90 -11.33
N GLU A 296 -2.04 -10.19 -12.06
CA GLU A 296 -2.33 -10.59 -13.43
C GLU A 296 -2.47 -9.42 -14.41
N ASN A 297 -2.09 -9.63 -15.66
CA ASN A 297 -2.28 -8.69 -16.75
C ASN A 297 -1.67 -7.29 -16.47
N ASN A 298 -0.61 -7.21 -15.65
CA ASN A 298 0.11 -5.98 -15.41
C ASN A 298 1.25 -5.81 -16.41
N ARG A 299 1.62 -4.56 -16.66
CA ARG A 299 2.79 -4.18 -17.45
C ARG A 299 3.82 -3.52 -16.53
N LEU A 300 5.03 -4.12 -16.43
CA LEU A 300 6.08 -3.67 -15.52
C LEU A 300 7.38 -3.43 -16.29
N TYR A 301 8.04 -2.29 -16.01
CA TYR A 301 9.32 -1.99 -16.68
C TYR A 301 10.11 -0.89 -15.95
N HIS A 302 11.44 -0.95 -16.08
CA HIS A 302 12.38 0.03 -15.55
C HIS A 302 12.28 0.25 -14.04
N ASN A 303 11.80 -0.72 -13.27
CA ASN A 303 11.93 -0.65 -11.82
C ASN A 303 13.36 -1.06 -11.44
N GLU A 304 13.94 -0.43 -10.43
CA GLU A 304 15.40 -0.58 -10.20
C GLU A 304 15.85 -2.00 -9.82
N LYS A 305 14.94 -2.88 -9.36
CA LYS A 305 15.31 -4.22 -8.91
C LYS A 305 14.59 -5.33 -9.66
N ALA A 306 13.29 -5.44 -9.47
CA ALA A 306 12.51 -6.51 -10.09
C ALA A 306 11.13 -6.03 -10.50
N GLY A 307 10.58 -6.65 -11.55
CA GLY A 307 9.19 -6.42 -11.90
C GLY A 307 8.26 -6.89 -10.79
N ILE A 308 8.33 -8.19 -10.44
CA ILE A 308 7.50 -8.79 -9.37
C ILE A 308 8.40 -9.55 -8.38
N MET A 309 8.10 -9.43 -7.08
CA MET A 309 8.80 -10.19 -6.04
C MET A 309 7.82 -10.83 -5.06
N PHE A 310 7.91 -12.15 -4.91
CA PHE A 310 7.31 -12.94 -3.84
C PHE A 310 8.34 -13.09 -2.73
N SER A 311 8.05 -12.59 -1.53
CA SER A 311 9.08 -12.44 -0.50
C SER A 311 8.59 -12.86 0.89
N ARG A 312 9.50 -13.49 1.65
CA ARG A 312 9.33 -13.77 3.08
C ARG A 312 8.01 -14.46 3.43
N ASN A 313 7.90 -15.72 2.99
CA ASN A 313 6.76 -16.60 3.25
C ASN A 313 5.45 -16.16 2.56
N MET A 314 5.55 -15.68 1.32
CA MET A 314 4.37 -15.57 0.46
C MET A 314 3.98 -16.96 -0.07
N PHE A 315 2.69 -17.31 -0.02
CA PHE A 315 2.23 -18.63 -0.43
C PHE A 315 0.84 -18.61 -1.08
N ASN A 316 0.50 -19.70 -1.77
CA ASN A 316 -0.79 -19.90 -2.46
C ASN A 316 -1.18 -18.75 -3.38
N SER A 317 -0.20 -18.10 -4.00
CA SER A 317 -0.39 -16.89 -4.77
C SER A 317 -0.03 -17.11 -6.23
N VAL A 318 -0.49 -16.22 -7.10
CA VAL A 318 -0.38 -16.39 -8.55
C VAL A 318 0.17 -15.12 -9.19
N ALA A 319 1.19 -15.27 -10.06
CA ALA A 319 1.55 -14.25 -11.05
C ALA A 319 1.33 -14.81 -12.47
N ARG A 320 0.42 -14.19 -13.23
CA ARG A 320 0.10 -14.68 -14.58
C ARG A 320 -0.20 -13.58 -15.59
N ASN A 321 0.05 -13.87 -16.86
CA ASN A 321 -0.29 -12.99 -17.97
C ASN A 321 0.34 -11.57 -17.85
N ASN A 322 1.40 -11.40 -17.06
CA ASN A 322 2.08 -10.12 -16.93
C ASN A 322 3.10 -9.94 -18.05
N ILE A 323 3.30 -8.69 -18.47
CA ILE A 323 4.33 -8.27 -19.41
C ILE A 323 5.39 -7.50 -18.61
N ILE A 324 6.61 -8.06 -18.54
CA ILE A 324 7.71 -7.54 -17.73
C ILE A 324 8.91 -7.35 -18.64
N TYR A 325 9.53 -6.16 -18.63
CA TYR A 325 10.69 -5.94 -19.48
C TYR A 325 11.64 -4.87 -18.93
N ASN A 326 12.94 -5.03 -19.30
CA ASN A 326 13.99 -4.10 -18.88
C ASN A 326 14.11 -3.95 -17.35
N GLU A 327 13.99 -5.04 -16.64
CA GLU A 327 14.17 -5.15 -15.18
C GLU A 327 15.51 -5.83 -14.90
N VAL A 328 16.04 -5.68 -13.68
CA VAL A 328 17.17 -6.52 -13.24
C VAL A 328 16.72 -7.97 -13.14
N ASP A 329 15.67 -8.23 -12.37
CA ASP A 329 14.99 -9.52 -12.34
C ASP A 329 13.56 -9.38 -12.86
N GLY A 330 13.12 -10.31 -13.70
CA GLY A 330 11.71 -10.31 -14.11
C GLY A 330 10.79 -10.64 -12.94
N ILE A 331 10.93 -11.85 -12.39
CA ILE A 331 10.17 -12.32 -11.22
C ILE A 331 11.13 -12.96 -10.22
N ILE A 332 11.11 -12.50 -8.98
CA ILE A 332 11.85 -13.10 -7.85
C ILE A 332 10.88 -13.91 -6.98
N ILE A 333 11.31 -15.10 -6.57
CA ILE A 333 10.67 -15.91 -5.52
C ILE A 333 11.69 -16.11 -4.42
N SER A 334 11.48 -15.49 -3.26
CA SER A 334 12.40 -15.47 -2.13
C SER A 334 11.71 -15.96 -0.86
N GLN A 335 12.20 -17.05 -0.25
CA GLN A 335 11.60 -17.65 0.95
C GLN A 335 10.08 -17.85 0.84
N SER A 336 9.58 -18.23 -0.36
CA SER A 336 8.15 -18.23 -0.68
C SER A 336 7.76 -19.54 -1.36
N ASN A 337 6.61 -20.09 -0.97
CA ASN A 337 6.30 -21.49 -1.25
C ASN A 337 4.91 -21.68 -1.86
N ASN A 338 4.74 -22.76 -2.63
CA ASN A 338 3.44 -23.18 -3.17
C ASN A 338 2.74 -22.11 -4.04
N ASN A 339 3.52 -21.31 -4.77
CA ASN A 339 3.00 -20.28 -5.67
C ASN A 339 2.99 -20.78 -7.12
N LYS A 340 2.19 -20.13 -7.97
CA LYS A 340 2.11 -20.43 -9.40
C LYS A 340 2.49 -19.22 -10.24
N ILE A 341 3.47 -19.40 -11.13
CA ILE A 341 3.95 -18.36 -12.05
C ILE A 341 3.80 -18.87 -13.48
N TYR A 342 2.87 -18.30 -14.24
CA TYR A 342 2.61 -18.83 -15.57
C TYR A 342 2.09 -17.80 -16.58
N ASN A 343 2.29 -18.10 -17.85
CA ASN A 343 1.87 -17.27 -18.98
C ASN A 343 2.41 -15.82 -18.91
N ASN A 344 3.50 -15.56 -18.19
CA ASN A 344 4.13 -14.25 -18.19
C ASN A 344 5.08 -14.13 -19.39
N THR A 345 5.17 -12.92 -19.95
CA THR A 345 6.18 -12.57 -20.95
C THR A 345 7.22 -11.67 -20.31
N ILE A 346 8.46 -12.14 -20.24
CA ILE A 346 9.59 -11.45 -19.62
C ILE A 346 10.65 -11.20 -20.67
N SER A 347 11.09 -9.94 -20.82
CA SER A 347 12.05 -9.56 -21.87
C SER A 347 13.16 -8.68 -21.32
N ASN A 348 14.41 -8.97 -21.78
CA ASN A 348 15.61 -8.22 -21.45
C ASN A 348 15.98 -8.13 -19.95
N PRO A 349 15.73 -9.12 -19.10
CA PRO A 349 16.20 -9.11 -17.72
C PRO A 349 17.64 -9.57 -17.60
N GLN A 350 18.27 -9.41 -16.42
CA GLN A 350 19.45 -10.21 -16.08
C GLN A 350 19.02 -11.66 -15.77
N TYR A 351 18.03 -11.82 -14.91
CA TYR A 351 17.40 -13.10 -14.60
C TYR A 351 15.90 -13.03 -14.92
N GLY A 352 15.42 -13.94 -15.75
CA GLY A 352 13.99 -13.98 -16.10
C GLY A 352 13.13 -14.30 -14.88
N ILE A 353 13.33 -15.52 -14.32
CA ILE A 353 12.71 -15.95 -13.06
C ILE A 353 13.83 -16.42 -12.13
N ASN A 354 13.89 -15.85 -10.93
CA ASN A 354 14.97 -16.04 -9.97
C ASN A 354 14.42 -16.60 -8.64
N LEU A 355 14.75 -17.85 -8.31
CA LEU A 355 14.40 -18.52 -7.05
C LEU A 355 15.57 -18.43 -6.08
N ILE A 356 15.34 -17.81 -4.93
CA ILE A 356 16.37 -17.60 -3.90
C ILE A 356 15.84 -17.97 -2.50
N TYR A 357 16.75 -18.22 -1.58
CA TYR A 357 16.47 -18.40 -0.16
C TYR A 357 15.33 -19.36 0.19
N SER A 358 15.53 -20.68 -0.03
CA SER A 358 14.60 -21.71 0.43
C SER A 358 13.15 -21.58 -0.07
N SER A 359 12.99 -21.30 -1.36
CA SER A 359 11.68 -21.23 -2.03
C SER A 359 11.32 -22.60 -2.59
N SER A 360 10.23 -23.20 -2.11
CA SER A 360 9.90 -24.61 -2.40
C SER A 360 8.44 -24.83 -2.83
N GLY A 361 8.19 -25.90 -3.58
CA GLY A 361 6.83 -26.29 -4.00
C GLY A 361 6.18 -25.34 -5.01
N ASN A 362 6.93 -24.41 -5.62
CA ASN A 362 6.39 -23.49 -6.60
C ASN A 362 6.24 -24.17 -7.97
N THR A 363 5.23 -23.76 -8.73
CA THR A 363 4.99 -24.26 -10.10
C THR A 363 5.16 -23.13 -11.11
N ILE A 364 6.14 -23.26 -12.00
CA ILE A 364 6.54 -22.25 -12.97
C ILE A 364 6.36 -22.84 -14.38
N TYR A 365 5.38 -22.34 -15.14
CA TYR A 365 5.07 -22.94 -16.42
C TYR A 365 4.53 -21.98 -17.47
N SER A 366 4.73 -22.34 -18.73
CA SER A 366 4.21 -21.61 -19.89
C SER A 366 4.63 -20.13 -19.93
N ASN A 367 5.73 -19.76 -19.28
CA ASN A 367 6.27 -18.40 -19.38
C ASN A 367 7.15 -18.29 -20.63
N ILE A 368 7.17 -17.11 -21.23
CA ILE A 368 8.05 -16.75 -22.34
C ILE A 368 9.11 -15.79 -21.80
N ILE A 369 10.35 -16.23 -21.76
CA ILE A 369 11.50 -15.46 -21.26
C ILE A 369 12.48 -15.22 -22.39
N LYS A 370 12.76 -13.94 -22.69
CA LYS A 370 13.55 -13.54 -23.86
C LYS A 370 14.73 -12.68 -23.47
N ASN A 371 15.88 -12.91 -24.15
CA ASN A 371 17.05 -12.03 -24.10
C ASN A 371 17.55 -11.78 -22.66
N SER A 372 17.54 -12.79 -21.81
CA SER A 372 18.12 -12.67 -20.46
C SER A 372 19.63 -12.52 -20.59
N SER A 373 20.24 -11.55 -19.93
CA SER A 373 21.69 -11.33 -20.03
C SER A 373 22.50 -12.35 -19.21
N LYS A 374 21.90 -12.99 -18.20
CA LYS A 374 22.52 -14.03 -17.38
C LYS A 374 21.78 -15.36 -17.49
N TYR A 375 20.56 -15.46 -17.00
CA TYR A 375 19.78 -16.70 -16.99
C TYR A 375 18.31 -16.46 -17.32
N GLY A 376 17.71 -17.34 -18.10
CA GLY A 376 16.26 -17.39 -18.27
C GLY A 376 15.58 -17.75 -16.97
N ILE A 377 15.95 -18.88 -16.37
CA ILE A 377 15.53 -19.30 -15.03
C ILE A 377 16.79 -19.58 -14.20
N TYR A 378 16.86 -19.01 -13.02
CA TYR A 378 17.97 -19.22 -12.09
C TYR A 378 17.45 -19.70 -10.72
N ILE A 379 18.12 -20.71 -10.18
CA ILE A 379 17.84 -21.26 -8.86
C ILE A 379 19.11 -21.13 -8.04
N SER A 380 19.14 -20.18 -7.12
CA SER A 380 20.27 -20.04 -6.20
C SER A 380 20.20 -21.11 -5.11
N GLN A 381 21.34 -21.69 -4.78
CA GLN A 381 21.43 -22.56 -3.63
C GLN A 381 22.04 -21.76 -2.46
N VAL A 382 21.28 -21.64 -1.38
CA VAL A 382 21.80 -21.15 -0.10
C VAL A 382 21.94 -22.36 0.84
N ALA A 383 22.94 -22.32 1.70
CA ALA A 383 23.41 -23.43 2.52
C ALA A 383 22.41 -24.03 3.53
N GLN A 384 21.21 -23.49 3.67
CA GLN A 384 20.18 -24.01 4.58
C GLN A 384 18.82 -24.08 3.88
N GLY A 385 18.32 -25.31 3.71
CA GLY A 385 16.95 -25.59 3.31
C GLY A 385 16.65 -25.69 1.82
N GLY A 386 17.49 -25.22 0.92
CA GLY A 386 17.41 -25.41 -0.53
C GLY A 386 16.10 -24.99 -1.22
N ASN A 387 16.14 -24.71 -2.50
CA ASN A 387 14.95 -24.45 -3.32
C ASN A 387 14.45 -25.79 -3.91
N ASN A 388 13.68 -26.55 -3.12
CA ASN A 388 13.32 -27.92 -3.42
C ASN A 388 11.89 -28.06 -3.95
N ASN A 389 11.60 -29.19 -4.61
CA ASN A 389 10.24 -29.57 -5.05
C ASN A 389 9.54 -28.50 -5.92
N ASN A 390 10.30 -27.65 -6.61
CA ASN A 390 9.73 -26.73 -7.59
C ASN A 390 9.55 -27.45 -8.92
N THR A 391 8.47 -27.17 -9.61
CA THR A 391 8.15 -27.77 -10.90
C THR A 391 8.20 -26.73 -12.00
N PHE A 392 8.96 -27.04 -13.06
CA PHE A 392 9.15 -26.16 -14.22
C PHE A 392 8.77 -26.91 -15.50
N TYR A 393 7.79 -26.41 -16.25
CA TYR A 393 7.43 -27.05 -17.50
C TYR A 393 6.87 -26.08 -18.55
N ASN A 394 7.08 -26.42 -19.81
CA ASN A 394 6.58 -25.69 -20.96
C ASN A 394 7.02 -24.19 -20.99
N ASN A 395 8.07 -23.81 -20.28
CA ASN A 395 8.61 -22.46 -20.40
C ASN A 395 9.44 -22.33 -21.67
N GLN A 396 9.29 -21.21 -22.38
CA GLN A 396 10.11 -20.88 -23.55
C GLN A 396 11.23 -19.92 -23.14
N LEU A 397 12.47 -20.37 -23.29
CA LEU A 397 13.67 -19.62 -22.94
C LEU A 397 14.41 -19.24 -24.24
N ILE A 398 14.35 -17.98 -24.66
CA ILE A 398 14.79 -17.51 -25.96
C ILE A 398 15.98 -16.56 -25.79
N ASN A 399 17.08 -16.79 -26.55
CA ASN A 399 18.26 -15.93 -26.56
C ASN A 399 18.83 -15.64 -25.15
N SER A 400 18.92 -16.65 -24.29
CA SER A 400 19.56 -16.53 -22.99
C SER A 400 20.90 -17.27 -22.99
N PRO A 401 22.02 -16.69 -22.49
CA PRO A 401 23.33 -17.34 -22.47
C PRO A 401 23.36 -18.67 -21.71
N SER A 402 22.56 -18.74 -20.63
CA SER A 402 22.32 -19.97 -19.89
C SER A 402 20.83 -20.05 -19.59
N ASN A 403 20.17 -21.05 -20.11
CA ASN A 403 18.73 -21.12 -20.03
C ASN A 403 18.23 -21.45 -18.63
N ILE A 404 18.92 -22.36 -17.94
CA ILE A 404 18.65 -22.75 -16.57
C ILE A 404 19.97 -22.82 -15.83
N GLY A 405 20.13 -22.02 -14.80
CA GLY A 405 21.32 -22.01 -13.97
C GLY A 405 21.00 -22.50 -12.56
N SER A 406 21.93 -23.24 -11.96
CA SER A 406 21.89 -23.59 -10.54
C SER A 406 23.23 -23.21 -9.90
N GLY A 407 23.17 -22.51 -8.78
CA GLY A 407 24.37 -21.97 -8.12
C GLY A 407 25.29 -22.99 -7.46
N LEU A 408 25.09 -24.33 -7.56
CA LEU A 408 25.93 -25.33 -6.88
C LEU A 408 25.89 -26.78 -7.39
N HIS A 409 26.85 -27.55 -6.82
CA HIS A 409 27.28 -28.92 -7.13
C HIS A 409 26.25 -30.05 -6.92
N SER A 410 25.04 -29.80 -6.44
CA SER A 410 23.96 -30.79 -6.36
C SER A 410 22.74 -30.32 -7.14
N LYS A 411 22.22 -31.18 -8.01
CA LYS A 411 20.94 -30.92 -8.70
C LYS A 411 19.86 -30.62 -7.66
N PRO A 412 19.15 -29.48 -7.73
CA PRO A 412 17.97 -29.29 -6.90
C PRO A 412 16.97 -30.40 -7.22
N SER A 413 16.21 -30.88 -6.23
CA SER A 413 15.14 -31.87 -6.42
C SER A 413 13.92 -31.25 -7.16
N SER A 414 14.17 -30.33 -8.06
CA SER A 414 13.16 -29.66 -8.89
C SER A 414 12.96 -30.39 -10.19
N ASP A 415 11.72 -30.52 -10.63
CA ASP A 415 11.34 -31.23 -11.84
C ASP A 415 11.29 -30.28 -13.05
N PHE A 416 12.08 -30.57 -14.09
CA PHE A 416 12.17 -29.79 -15.32
C PHE A 416 11.64 -30.58 -16.51
N LYS A 417 10.42 -30.28 -16.96
CA LYS A 417 9.78 -30.96 -18.10
C LYS A 417 9.52 -30.00 -19.26
N ASN A 418 9.86 -30.41 -20.46
CA ASN A 418 9.49 -29.75 -21.71
C ASN A 418 9.79 -28.24 -21.79
N ASN A 419 10.83 -27.76 -21.12
CA ASN A 419 11.27 -26.36 -21.27
C ASN A 419 12.03 -26.23 -22.60
N LEU A 420 11.49 -25.43 -23.52
CA LEU A 420 12.04 -25.29 -24.86
C LEU A 420 13.08 -24.16 -24.91
N SER A 421 14.28 -24.49 -25.32
CA SER A 421 15.29 -23.52 -25.75
C SER A 421 15.42 -23.58 -27.27
N PRO A 422 15.06 -22.55 -28.06
CA PRO A 422 15.18 -22.55 -29.51
C PRO A 422 16.62 -22.65 -30.03
N THR A 423 17.64 -22.47 -29.19
CA THR A 423 19.06 -22.59 -29.60
C THR A 423 19.49 -24.02 -29.95
N ASN A 424 18.64 -25.02 -29.77
CA ASN A 424 18.88 -26.41 -30.19
C ASN A 424 18.29 -26.78 -31.58
N ILE A 425 17.74 -25.82 -32.34
CA ILE A 425 17.13 -26.10 -33.65
C ILE A 425 18.12 -25.82 -34.84
N LEU A 426 19.34 -25.42 -34.57
CA LEU A 426 20.36 -25.26 -35.61
C LEU A 426 21.66 -25.95 -35.20
N ARG A 427 21.70 -27.30 -35.30
CA ARG A 427 22.83 -28.11 -35.81
C ARG A 427 22.45 -29.58 -35.92
#